data_e208ddfcd813de88cb0151153ec582c0
#
_entry.id   e208ddfcd813de88cb0151153ec582c0
#
_cell.length_a   1.000
_cell.length_b   1.000
_cell.length_c   1.000
_cell.angle_alpha   90.00
_cell.angle_beta   90.00
_cell.angle_gamma   90.00
#
_symmetry.space_group_name_H-M   'P 1'
#
loop_
_entity.id
_entity.type
_entity.pdbx_description
1 polymer ?
#
loop_
_entity_poly.entity_id
_entity_poly.type
_entity_poly.pdbx_seq_one_letter_code
_entity_poly.pdbx_strand_id
1 'polypeptide(L)'
;WDNSSISSTGGNILTSYEPNFHYIDYLLANATKNVGNAPSDATELSYFGRVSYSYDNRYFMQVNFRRDAFDTSKLSKKARWGNFPSVSAGWAISNEKFFKDNISRDAISFLKLRGSWGQNGNVNILNNYRYASTLALNQSFYQYNPSIGDGKLTFGSKPSGLANPDLKWETSEQIDLGLDARFLNDRLTLGLDWYRKTTKDLLIEITPIPEIGVNKRVVNTGKVLNSGLDFELGWRDHIKDFKYSVTVNGSTLKNEVKEVSNLISRLTEIGIDGFNNQLKPTFEAGHQVWYFRGYKYAGVAEDGSALYYNKNGETTSAPTDEDKQDLGSGIPKFTYGITLNAEYKGFDLTVFGTGSAGNKIYNLMVSADRPLINGIDTYWKDSWRADRTNAKYPDMKKVATDWKFFSSDAAVFSGSYFKIKQIQLGYTLPKAISSVAGISNLRVYCSLDDFFTITKYPGADPETASMNSGASRGFDNGTYPTSKKVVFGINVTF
;
A
#
# COMPACT_ATOMS: atom_id res chain seq x y z
N TRP A 1 23.54 -6.33 -16.48
CA TRP A 1 22.80 -5.18 -17.05
C TRP A 1 23.43 -3.92 -16.51
N ASP A 2 24.14 -3.19 -17.38
CA ASP A 2 24.63 -1.85 -17.05
C ASP A 2 23.45 -0.89 -17.04
N ASN A 3 23.08 -0.37 -15.91
CA ASN A 3 22.07 0.66 -15.77
C ASN A 3 22.78 1.98 -15.46
N SER A 4 23.07 2.79 -16.47
CA SER A 4 23.61 4.13 -16.30
C SER A 4 22.49 5.15 -16.41
N SER A 5 22.26 5.91 -15.35
CA SER A 5 21.37 7.06 -15.36
C SER A 5 22.18 8.35 -15.43
N ILE A 6 21.93 9.18 -16.42
CA ILE A 6 22.47 10.54 -16.52
C ILE A 6 21.38 11.49 -16.00
N SER A 7 21.65 12.16 -14.89
CA SER A 7 20.79 13.24 -14.41
C SER A 7 21.51 14.56 -14.56
N SER A 8 20.90 15.53 -15.22
CA SER A 8 21.36 16.91 -15.22
C SER A 8 20.48 17.74 -14.31
N THR A 9 21.08 18.40 -13.34
CA THR A 9 20.36 19.32 -12.46
C THR A 9 20.99 20.70 -12.53
N GLY A 10 20.13 21.68 -12.73
CA GLY A 10 20.40 23.07 -12.36
C GLY A 10 21.16 23.88 -13.42
N GLY A 11 20.69 25.01 -13.61
CA GLY A 11 21.15 26.15 -14.39
C GLY A 11 19.97 27.07 -14.57
N ASN A 12 20.22 28.37 -14.67
CA ASN A 12 19.15 29.32 -14.94
C ASN A 12 18.63 29.07 -16.36
N ILE A 13 17.37 28.69 -16.47
CA ILE A 13 16.67 28.55 -17.75
C ILE A 13 16.23 29.96 -18.20
N LEU A 14 16.27 30.22 -19.50
CA LEU A 14 15.68 31.42 -20.11
C LEU A 14 14.14 31.34 -19.96
N THR A 15 13.61 31.73 -18.81
CA THR A 15 12.17 31.64 -18.48
C THR A 15 11.32 32.69 -19.18
N SER A 16 11.94 33.69 -19.85
CA SER A 16 11.24 34.80 -20.46
C SER A 16 10.54 34.50 -21.79
N TYR A 17 10.88 33.42 -22.48
CA TYR A 17 10.34 33.11 -23.79
C TYR A 17 9.35 31.95 -23.84
N GLU A 18 9.60 30.86 -23.08
CA GLU A 18 8.74 29.70 -23.07
C GLU A 18 8.84 28.96 -21.71
N PRO A 19 7.98 29.27 -20.73
CA PRO A 19 8.05 28.70 -19.39
C PRO A 19 7.83 27.19 -19.33
N ASN A 20 7.37 26.56 -20.43
CA ASN A 20 7.09 25.13 -20.48
C ASN A 20 8.22 24.29 -21.07
N PHE A 21 9.30 24.91 -21.59
CA PHE A 21 10.44 24.18 -22.16
C PHE A 21 11.55 23.98 -21.12
N HIS A 22 11.71 22.72 -20.70
CA HIS A 22 12.71 22.30 -19.71
C HIS A 22 13.82 21.46 -20.35
N TYR A 23 14.37 21.89 -21.47
CA TYR A 23 15.47 21.20 -22.18
C TYR A 23 16.83 21.79 -21.82
N ILE A 24 17.84 20.92 -21.76
CA ILE A 24 19.24 21.34 -21.48
C ILE A 24 19.75 22.42 -22.44
N ASP A 25 19.30 22.38 -23.71
CA ASP A 25 19.70 23.33 -24.75
C ASP A 25 19.22 24.75 -24.50
N TYR A 26 18.22 24.95 -23.63
CA TYR A 26 17.70 26.27 -23.21
C TYR A 26 18.39 26.83 -21.97
N LEU A 27 19.45 26.18 -21.47
CA LEU A 27 20.25 26.72 -20.39
C LEU A 27 21.12 27.89 -20.90
N LEU A 28 21.21 28.94 -20.08
CA LEU A 28 22.13 30.03 -20.38
C LEU A 28 23.56 29.52 -20.59
N ALA A 29 24.29 30.12 -21.49
CA ALA A 29 25.65 29.70 -21.83
C ALA A 29 26.62 29.72 -20.63
N ASN A 30 26.36 30.60 -19.64
CA ASN A 30 27.12 30.72 -18.40
C ASN A 30 26.51 29.95 -17.21
N ALA A 31 25.46 29.14 -17.45
CA ALA A 31 24.87 28.33 -16.39
C ALA A 31 25.84 27.22 -15.96
N THR A 32 25.93 26.99 -14.64
CA THR A 32 26.68 25.85 -14.11
C THR A 32 25.91 24.58 -14.42
N LYS A 33 26.48 23.74 -15.29
CA LYS A 33 25.92 22.44 -15.66
C LYS A 33 26.52 21.37 -14.78
N ASN A 34 25.70 20.79 -13.89
CA ASN A 34 26.09 19.63 -13.08
C ASN A 34 25.67 18.36 -13.79
N VAL A 35 26.62 17.54 -14.16
CA VAL A 35 26.37 16.20 -14.72
C VAL A 35 26.88 15.18 -13.73
N GLY A 36 26.00 14.29 -13.31
CA GLY A 36 26.33 13.18 -12.42
C GLY A 36 26.06 11.86 -13.12
N ASN A 37 26.97 10.91 -12.98
CA ASN A 37 26.75 9.53 -13.37
C ASN A 37 26.93 8.64 -12.13
N ALA A 38 25.96 7.78 -11.86
CA ALA A 38 26.01 6.81 -10.77
C ALA A 38 25.80 5.41 -11.35
N PRO A 39 26.84 4.79 -11.95
CA PRO A 39 26.73 3.43 -12.44
C PRO A 39 26.47 2.48 -11.25
N SER A 40 25.58 1.52 -11.46
CA SER A 40 25.30 0.48 -10.47
C SER A 40 25.20 -0.86 -11.16
N ASP A 41 26.03 -1.80 -10.71
CA ASP A 41 25.99 -3.19 -11.13
C ASP A 41 25.34 -4.01 -10.01
N ALA A 42 24.46 -4.95 -10.39
CA ALA A 42 23.88 -5.90 -9.47
C ALA A 42 24.01 -7.31 -10.03
N THR A 43 24.55 -8.23 -9.23
CA THR A 43 24.67 -9.63 -9.59
C THR A 43 23.87 -10.50 -8.64
N GLU A 44 23.04 -11.35 -9.20
CA GLU A 44 22.27 -12.35 -8.48
C GLU A 44 22.64 -13.75 -8.94
N LEU A 45 22.73 -14.69 -8.01
CA LEU A 45 22.96 -16.10 -8.29
C LEU A 45 21.92 -16.94 -7.57
N SER A 46 21.20 -17.75 -8.30
CA SER A 46 20.11 -18.57 -7.77
C SER A 46 20.27 -20.03 -8.16
N TYR A 47 20.09 -20.91 -7.18
CA TYR A 47 19.93 -22.34 -7.39
C TYR A 47 18.52 -22.73 -6.95
N PHE A 48 17.81 -23.47 -7.78
CA PHE A 48 16.46 -23.92 -7.43
C PHE A 48 16.19 -25.32 -7.94
N GLY A 49 15.32 -26.02 -7.24
CA GLY A 49 14.84 -27.33 -7.62
C GLY A 49 13.38 -27.50 -7.21
N ARG A 50 12.64 -28.25 -8.01
CA ARG A 50 11.23 -28.57 -7.77
C ARG A 50 11.01 -30.04 -8.00
N VAL A 51 10.28 -30.67 -7.08
CA VAL A 51 9.72 -32.01 -7.24
C VAL A 51 8.21 -31.90 -7.12
N SER A 52 7.49 -32.39 -8.12
CA SER A 52 6.03 -32.48 -8.13
C SER A 52 5.61 -33.91 -8.30
N TYR A 53 4.68 -34.35 -7.49
CA TYR A 53 4.13 -35.70 -7.51
C TYR A 53 2.61 -35.60 -7.55
N SER A 54 2.00 -36.37 -8.44
CA SER A 54 0.55 -36.56 -8.45
C SER A 54 0.22 -38.03 -8.59
N TYR A 55 -0.73 -38.49 -7.81
CA TYR A 55 -1.18 -39.88 -7.85
C TYR A 55 -2.69 -39.94 -8.09
N ASP A 56 -3.07 -40.63 -9.15
CA ASP A 56 -4.45 -40.93 -9.57
C ASP A 56 -5.38 -39.69 -9.57
N ASN A 57 -4.84 -38.49 -9.89
CA ASN A 57 -5.56 -37.22 -9.81
C ASN A 57 -6.26 -36.99 -8.45
N ARG A 58 -5.83 -37.64 -7.39
CA ARG A 58 -6.37 -37.56 -6.02
C ARG A 58 -5.42 -36.82 -5.09
N TYR A 59 -4.16 -37.21 -5.08
CA TYR A 59 -3.13 -36.68 -4.20
C TYR A 59 -2.11 -35.93 -5.00
N PHE A 60 -1.82 -34.71 -4.53
CA PHE A 60 -0.86 -33.83 -5.14
C PHE A 60 0.14 -33.37 -4.08
N MET A 61 1.41 -33.39 -4.40
CA MET A 61 2.46 -32.88 -3.54
C MET A 61 3.48 -32.13 -4.38
N GLN A 62 3.96 -30.99 -3.87
CA GLN A 62 5.05 -30.25 -4.47
C GLN A 62 6.01 -29.78 -3.39
N VAL A 63 7.30 -30.01 -3.62
CA VAL A 63 8.38 -29.49 -2.79
C VAL A 63 9.26 -28.62 -3.67
N ASN A 64 9.52 -27.40 -3.22
CA ASN A 64 10.47 -26.53 -3.89
C ASN A 64 11.55 -26.11 -2.88
N PHE A 65 12.75 -25.95 -3.41
CA PHE A 65 13.85 -25.36 -2.67
C PHE A 65 14.52 -24.34 -3.55
N ARG A 66 14.73 -23.14 -3.00
CA ARG A 66 15.45 -22.08 -3.67
C ARG A 66 16.54 -21.52 -2.75
N ARG A 67 17.72 -21.34 -3.30
CA ARG A 67 18.85 -20.71 -2.64
C ARG A 67 19.35 -19.57 -3.48
N ASP A 68 19.26 -18.36 -2.94
CA ASP A 68 19.57 -17.11 -3.64
C ASP A 68 20.70 -16.38 -2.95
N ALA A 69 21.54 -15.73 -3.75
CA ALA A 69 22.57 -14.81 -3.25
C ALA A 69 22.52 -13.51 -4.06
N PHE A 70 22.64 -12.42 -3.35
CA PHE A 70 23.00 -11.12 -3.91
C PHE A 70 24.51 -10.89 -3.83
N ASP A 71 25.00 -9.99 -4.65
CA ASP A 71 26.37 -9.51 -4.59
C ASP A 71 26.68 -8.79 -3.28
N THR A 72 27.93 -8.33 -3.12
CA THR A 72 28.37 -7.64 -1.92
C THR A 72 27.80 -6.24 -1.75
N SER A 73 27.00 -5.73 -2.70
CA SER A 73 26.40 -4.41 -2.56
C SER A 73 25.32 -4.37 -1.47
N LYS A 74 24.58 -5.46 -1.25
CA LYS A 74 23.48 -5.54 -0.29
C LYS A 74 23.87 -6.14 1.06
N LEU A 75 24.57 -7.27 1.04
CA LEU A 75 24.89 -8.05 2.22
C LEU A 75 26.37 -8.47 2.24
N SER A 76 26.90 -8.67 3.45
CA SER A 76 28.26 -9.19 3.63
C SER A 76 28.42 -10.60 3.08
N LYS A 77 29.66 -11.05 2.82
CA LYS A 77 29.94 -12.42 2.33
C LYS A 77 29.28 -13.52 3.16
N LYS A 78 29.15 -13.32 4.48
CA LYS A 78 28.60 -14.31 5.42
C LYS A 78 27.08 -14.45 5.30
N ALA A 79 26.38 -13.35 4.98
CA ALA A 79 24.91 -13.26 5.04
C ALA A 79 24.23 -13.20 3.66
N ARG A 80 25.01 -13.21 2.55
CA ARG A 80 24.45 -13.03 1.20
C ARG A 80 23.53 -14.16 0.72
N TRP A 81 23.70 -15.38 1.25
CA TRP A 81 22.91 -16.53 0.86
C TRP A 81 21.66 -16.69 1.70
N GLY A 82 20.49 -16.70 1.06
CA GLY A 82 19.22 -17.06 1.64
C GLY A 82 18.74 -18.44 1.16
N ASN A 83 18.06 -19.21 2.01
CA ASN A 83 17.45 -20.50 1.66
C ASN A 83 15.93 -20.39 1.86
N PHE A 84 15.17 -20.77 0.84
CA PHE A 84 13.73 -20.59 0.78
C PHE A 84 13.03 -21.88 0.39
N PRO A 85 12.78 -22.78 1.35
CA PRO A 85 12.01 -24.00 1.12
C PRO A 85 10.51 -23.71 1.04
N SER A 86 9.78 -24.54 0.29
CA SER A 86 8.31 -24.57 0.35
C SER A 86 7.79 -25.96 0.06
N VAL A 87 6.67 -26.29 0.66
CA VAL A 87 5.92 -27.54 0.45
C VAL A 87 4.45 -27.22 0.30
N SER A 88 3.79 -27.91 -0.61
CA SER A 88 2.33 -27.87 -0.74
C SER A 88 1.79 -29.28 -0.97
N ALA A 89 0.59 -29.51 -0.45
CA ALA A 89 -0.16 -30.74 -0.64
C ALA A 89 -1.62 -30.43 -1.02
N GLY A 90 -2.21 -31.31 -1.81
CA GLY A 90 -3.61 -31.23 -2.20
C GLY A 90 -4.25 -32.60 -2.24
N TRP A 91 -5.51 -32.68 -1.81
CA TRP A 91 -6.33 -33.88 -1.85
C TRP A 91 -7.65 -33.59 -2.54
N ALA A 92 -7.82 -34.17 -3.75
CA ALA A 92 -9.08 -34.09 -4.48
C ALA A 92 -10.04 -35.19 -3.96
N ILE A 93 -10.77 -34.86 -2.89
CA ILE A 93 -11.70 -35.76 -2.19
C ILE A 93 -12.78 -36.26 -3.17
N SER A 94 -13.23 -35.38 -4.08
CA SER A 94 -14.23 -35.75 -5.10
C SER A 94 -13.78 -36.84 -6.05
N ASN A 95 -12.49 -37.16 -6.11
CA ASN A 95 -11.94 -38.23 -6.92
C ASN A 95 -11.84 -39.56 -6.17
N GLU A 96 -12.07 -39.60 -4.86
CA GLU A 96 -12.09 -40.80 -4.06
C GLU A 96 -13.29 -41.71 -4.38
N LYS A 97 -13.08 -43.03 -4.25
CA LYS A 97 -14.13 -44.00 -4.50
C LYS A 97 -15.30 -43.83 -3.53
N PHE A 98 -15.00 -43.70 -2.23
CA PHE A 98 -16.05 -43.46 -1.22
C PHE A 98 -16.90 -42.23 -1.48
N PHE A 99 -16.29 -41.20 -2.06
CA PHE A 99 -17.02 -39.95 -2.40
C PHE A 99 -17.94 -40.16 -3.61
N LYS A 100 -17.40 -40.77 -4.66
CA LYS A 100 -18.13 -41.04 -5.91
C LYS A 100 -19.31 -42.02 -5.71
N ASP A 101 -19.16 -42.99 -4.79
CA ASP A 101 -20.17 -44.00 -4.52
C ASP A 101 -21.31 -43.45 -3.64
N ASN A 102 -21.08 -42.43 -2.84
CA ASN A 102 -22.05 -41.91 -1.86
C ASN A 102 -22.59 -40.51 -2.15
N ILE A 103 -21.92 -39.73 -2.98
CA ILE A 103 -22.30 -38.32 -3.24
C ILE A 103 -22.53 -38.12 -4.74
N SER A 104 -23.74 -37.67 -5.08
CA SER A 104 -24.06 -37.35 -6.46
C SER A 104 -23.19 -36.19 -6.97
N ARG A 105 -22.68 -36.32 -8.18
CA ARG A 105 -21.98 -35.23 -8.87
C ARG A 105 -22.86 -34.03 -9.15
N ASP A 106 -24.17 -34.23 -9.25
CA ASP A 106 -25.11 -33.14 -9.38
C ASP A 106 -25.18 -32.26 -8.12
N ALA A 107 -24.91 -32.84 -6.95
CA ALA A 107 -24.82 -32.09 -5.69
C ALA A 107 -23.44 -31.47 -5.50
N ILE A 108 -22.37 -32.28 -5.55
CA ILE A 108 -20.98 -31.81 -5.41
C ILE A 108 -20.14 -32.41 -6.54
N SER A 109 -19.84 -31.59 -7.54
CA SER A 109 -19.07 -32.01 -8.71
C SER A 109 -17.56 -32.04 -8.45
N PHE A 110 -17.07 -31.20 -7.54
CA PHE A 110 -15.66 -31.10 -7.18
C PHE A 110 -15.48 -30.70 -5.73
N LEU A 111 -14.53 -31.37 -5.05
CA LEU A 111 -14.11 -31.02 -3.69
C LEU A 111 -12.62 -31.32 -3.53
N LYS A 112 -11.82 -30.28 -3.21
CA LYS A 112 -10.39 -30.38 -3.01
C LYS A 112 -9.96 -29.60 -1.77
N LEU A 113 -9.19 -30.25 -0.91
CA LEU A 113 -8.44 -29.62 0.17
C LEU A 113 -7.01 -29.35 -0.29
N ARG A 114 -6.44 -28.25 0.17
CA ARG A 114 -5.05 -27.91 -0.09
C ARG A 114 -4.41 -27.26 1.13
N GLY A 115 -3.11 -27.46 1.27
CA GLY A 115 -2.33 -26.81 2.30
C GLY A 115 -0.95 -26.51 1.78
N SER A 116 -0.38 -25.40 2.21
CA SER A 116 0.98 -25.02 1.88
C SER A 116 1.70 -24.36 3.03
N TRP A 117 3.02 -24.51 3.03
CA TRP A 117 3.93 -23.77 3.86
C TRP A 117 5.15 -23.38 3.01
N GLY A 118 5.64 -22.16 3.21
CA GLY A 118 6.82 -21.71 2.50
C GLY A 118 7.48 -20.50 3.12
N GLN A 119 8.72 -20.28 2.72
CA GLN A 119 9.53 -19.15 3.12
C GLN A 119 9.98 -18.34 1.90
N ASN A 120 9.99 -17.01 2.03
CA ASN A 120 10.52 -16.06 1.07
C ASN A 120 11.46 -15.08 1.77
N GLY A 121 12.51 -14.63 1.06
CA GLY A 121 13.42 -13.62 1.53
C GLY A 121 13.26 -12.29 0.80
N ASN A 122 13.60 -11.20 1.47
CA ASN A 122 13.64 -9.86 0.88
C ASN A 122 14.88 -9.11 1.34
N VAL A 123 15.60 -8.49 0.40
CA VAL A 123 16.75 -7.59 0.66
C VAL A 123 16.62 -6.27 -0.11
N ASN A 124 15.56 -6.10 -0.90
CA ASN A 124 15.39 -4.93 -1.78
C ASN A 124 15.21 -3.61 -1.02
N ILE A 125 14.86 -3.68 0.26
CA ILE A 125 14.75 -2.52 1.16
C ILE A 125 16.13 -1.93 1.48
N LEU A 126 17.20 -2.72 1.36
CA LEU A 126 18.55 -2.27 1.65
C LEU A 126 19.10 -1.38 0.53
N ASN A 127 19.54 -0.20 0.88
CA ASN A 127 20.48 0.57 0.06
C ASN A 127 21.84 -0.10 0.06
N ASN A 128 22.68 0.24 -0.91
CA ASN A 128 23.99 -0.39 -1.07
C ASN A 128 24.90 -0.13 0.13
N TYR A 129 25.69 -1.14 0.50
CA TYR A 129 26.74 -1.11 1.51
C TYR A 129 26.30 -0.74 2.94
N ARG A 130 25.01 -0.96 3.29
CA ARG A 130 24.51 -0.67 4.65
C ARG A 130 25.13 -1.57 5.73
N TYR A 131 25.76 -2.68 5.37
CA TYR A 131 26.50 -3.54 6.29
C TYR A 131 27.90 -3.02 6.62
N ALA A 132 28.46 -2.10 5.83
CA ALA A 132 29.77 -1.52 5.96
C ALA A 132 29.72 -0.06 6.45
N SER A 133 30.79 0.39 7.10
CA SER A 133 30.96 1.82 7.36
C SER A 133 31.50 2.49 6.11
N THR A 134 30.75 3.44 5.58
CA THR A 134 31.14 4.27 4.45
C THR A 134 31.57 5.67 4.93
N LEU A 135 32.41 6.34 4.18
CA LEU A 135 32.85 7.70 4.49
C LEU A 135 32.03 8.69 3.66
N ALA A 136 31.46 9.66 4.33
CA ALA A 136 30.91 10.84 3.67
C ALA A 136 32.04 11.86 3.48
N LEU A 137 32.36 12.13 2.22
CA LEU A 137 33.42 13.09 1.84
C LEU A 137 32.82 14.51 1.76
N ASN A 138 33.63 15.52 2.03
CA ASN A 138 33.26 16.93 1.91
C ASN A 138 32.06 17.37 2.77
N GLN A 139 31.82 16.68 3.90
CA GLN A 139 30.64 16.96 4.76
C GLN A 139 30.93 17.90 5.93
N SER A 140 32.20 18.23 6.17
CA SER A 140 32.61 19.10 7.28
C SER A 140 33.66 20.09 6.77
N PHE A 141 33.44 21.35 7.07
CA PHE A 141 34.36 22.40 6.74
C PHE A 141 35.11 22.78 8.03
N TYR A 142 36.43 22.67 8.01
CA TYR A 142 37.28 23.18 9.03
C TYR A 142 38.07 24.38 8.49
N GLN A 143 37.94 25.49 9.13
CA GLN A 143 38.86 26.61 8.92
C GLN A 143 40.11 26.34 9.76
N TYR A 144 41.12 25.78 9.11
CA TYR A 144 42.40 25.56 9.75
C TYR A 144 43.19 26.87 9.74
N ASN A 145 43.42 27.42 10.94
CA ASN A 145 44.18 28.64 11.19
C ASN A 145 43.50 29.97 10.75
N PRO A 146 42.64 30.56 11.59
CA PRO A 146 42.05 31.86 11.35
C PRO A 146 43.02 33.05 11.27
N SER A 147 44.30 32.84 11.64
CA SER A 147 45.34 33.87 11.62
C SER A 147 46.09 34.01 10.30
N ILE A 148 45.89 33.09 9.34
CA ILE A 148 46.47 33.14 8.00
C ILE A 148 45.34 33.49 7.02
N GLY A 149 45.26 34.75 6.66
CA GLY A 149 44.13 35.37 5.93
C GLY A 149 43.82 34.91 4.52
N ASP A 150 44.04 33.66 4.15
CA ASP A 150 43.65 33.08 2.84
C ASP A 150 42.32 32.34 2.83
N GLY A 151 41.65 32.24 4.01
CA GLY A 151 40.28 31.77 4.11
C GLY A 151 39.98 30.39 3.52
N LYS A 152 40.97 29.54 3.27
CA LYS A 152 40.77 28.23 2.68
C LYS A 152 40.06 27.29 3.64
N LEU A 153 38.87 26.87 3.25
CA LEU A 153 38.11 25.82 3.91
C LEU A 153 38.72 24.47 3.56
N THR A 154 39.11 23.70 4.59
CA THR A 154 39.59 22.35 4.39
C THR A 154 38.41 21.39 4.54
N PHE A 155 38.19 20.57 3.51
CA PHE A 155 37.13 19.57 3.51
C PHE A 155 37.56 18.37 4.40
N GLY A 156 36.70 18.03 5.34
CA GLY A 156 36.82 16.85 6.15
C GLY A 156 35.96 15.69 5.64
N SER A 157 36.20 14.52 6.16
CA SER A 157 35.38 13.34 5.97
C SER A 157 35.00 12.74 7.33
N LYS A 158 33.78 12.15 7.36
CA LYS A 158 33.30 11.45 8.56
C LYS A 158 32.64 10.14 8.18
N PRO A 159 32.50 9.16 9.09
CA PRO A 159 31.67 8.00 8.86
C PRO A 159 30.23 8.42 8.54
N SER A 160 29.66 7.88 7.48
CA SER A 160 28.27 8.20 7.09
C SER A 160 27.23 7.45 7.92
N GLY A 161 27.59 6.31 8.53
CA GLY A 161 26.74 5.50 9.37
C GLY A 161 27.50 4.41 10.10
N LEU A 162 26.85 3.78 11.06
CA LEU A 162 27.40 2.63 11.77
C LEU A 162 27.30 1.38 10.89
N ALA A 163 28.42 0.64 10.79
CA ALA A 163 28.44 -0.67 10.14
C ALA A 163 27.52 -1.67 10.87
N ASN A 164 26.87 -2.52 10.10
CA ASN A 164 26.19 -3.70 10.62
C ASN A 164 26.51 -4.94 9.78
N PRO A 165 27.65 -5.60 10.03
CA PRO A 165 28.08 -6.75 9.25
C PRO A 165 27.17 -7.97 9.39
N ASP A 166 26.30 -7.99 10.39
CA ASP A 166 25.35 -9.08 10.68
C ASP A 166 24.00 -8.90 9.98
N LEU A 167 23.89 -7.90 9.10
CA LEU A 167 22.69 -7.75 8.26
C LEU A 167 22.44 -9.02 7.44
N LYS A 168 21.19 -9.50 7.51
CA LYS A 168 20.69 -10.67 6.80
C LYS A 168 19.37 -10.39 6.08
N TRP A 169 18.89 -11.39 5.35
CA TRP A 169 17.60 -11.35 4.69
C TRP A 169 16.45 -11.13 5.68
N GLU A 170 15.53 -10.25 5.34
CA GLU A 170 14.21 -10.26 5.92
C GLU A 170 13.49 -11.52 5.43
N THR A 171 12.84 -12.28 6.31
CA THR A 171 12.21 -13.55 5.96
C THR A 171 10.72 -13.51 6.25
N SER A 172 9.92 -13.86 5.24
CA SER A 172 8.49 -14.11 5.38
C SER A 172 8.21 -15.61 5.36
N GLU A 173 7.49 -16.09 6.34
CA GLU A 173 7.00 -17.46 6.47
C GLU A 173 5.48 -17.45 6.38
N GLN A 174 4.90 -18.27 5.50
CA GLN A 174 3.47 -18.32 5.27
C GLN A 174 2.95 -19.76 5.35
N ILE A 175 1.78 -19.90 5.97
CA ILE A 175 0.97 -21.12 5.99
C ILE A 175 -0.37 -20.77 5.36
N ASP A 176 -0.85 -21.62 4.45
CA ASP A 176 -2.15 -21.52 3.81
C ASP A 176 -2.89 -22.84 3.92
N LEU A 177 -4.19 -22.75 4.21
CA LEU A 177 -5.13 -23.88 4.17
C LEU A 177 -6.30 -23.49 3.29
N GLY A 178 -6.58 -24.25 2.25
CA GLY A 178 -7.58 -23.92 1.26
C GLY A 178 -8.57 -25.04 0.97
N LEU A 179 -9.75 -24.65 0.58
CA LEU A 179 -10.85 -25.49 0.13
C LEU A 179 -11.35 -24.98 -1.21
N ASP A 180 -11.37 -25.84 -2.22
CA ASP A 180 -12.04 -25.58 -3.50
C ASP A 180 -13.22 -26.54 -3.63
N ALA A 181 -14.40 -25.99 -3.88
CA ALA A 181 -15.63 -26.79 -4.04
C ALA A 181 -16.48 -26.28 -5.21
N ARG A 182 -17.16 -27.21 -5.88
CA ARG A 182 -18.15 -26.93 -6.90
C ARG A 182 -19.40 -27.76 -6.66
N PHE A 183 -20.54 -27.11 -6.79
CA PHE A 183 -21.84 -27.67 -6.48
C PHE A 183 -22.80 -27.49 -7.65
N LEU A 184 -23.89 -28.27 -7.64
CA LEU A 184 -25.03 -28.11 -8.54
C LEU A 184 -24.61 -28.10 -10.04
N ASN A 185 -23.85 -29.12 -10.46
CA ASN A 185 -23.31 -29.20 -11.83
C ASN A 185 -22.45 -27.97 -12.20
N ASP A 186 -21.56 -27.57 -11.30
CA ASP A 186 -20.66 -26.41 -11.44
C ASP A 186 -21.38 -25.05 -11.54
N ARG A 187 -22.65 -24.93 -11.14
CA ARG A 187 -23.34 -23.65 -11.07
C ARG A 187 -22.81 -22.79 -9.90
N LEU A 188 -22.59 -23.42 -8.75
CA LEU A 188 -22.02 -22.75 -7.58
C LEU A 188 -20.56 -23.18 -7.41
N THR A 189 -19.66 -22.20 -7.36
CA THR A 189 -18.22 -22.39 -7.07
C THR A 189 -17.86 -21.71 -5.77
N LEU A 190 -17.05 -22.35 -4.94
CA LEU A 190 -16.53 -21.82 -3.68
C LEU A 190 -15.02 -22.08 -3.60
N GLY A 191 -14.26 -21.01 -3.43
CA GLY A 191 -12.88 -21.02 -2.99
C GLY A 191 -12.79 -20.39 -1.60
N LEU A 192 -12.11 -21.02 -0.68
CA LEU A 192 -11.91 -20.51 0.68
C LEU A 192 -10.48 -20.81 1.11
N ASP A 193 -9.75 -19.76 1.52
CA ASP A 193 -8.37 -19.85 1.98
C ASP A 193 -8.18 -19.14 3.31
N TRP A 194 -7.66 -19.84 4.28
CA TRP A 194 -7.11 -19.23 5.48
C TRP A 194 -5.61 -19.15 5.34
N TYR A 195 -5.06 -17.95 5.62
CA TYR A 195 -3.63 -17.74 5.59
C TYR A 195 -3.09 -17.12 6.88
N ARG A 196 -1.82 -17.43 7.15
CA ARG A 196 -1.05 -16.80 8.22
C ARG A 196 0.37 -16.56 7.73
N LYS A 197 0.73 -15.28 7.53
CA LYS A 197 2.05 -14.85 7.12
C LYS A 197 2.75 -14.12 8.26
N THR A 198 3.93 -14.59 8.63
CA THR A 198 4.80 -13.96 9.61
C THR A 198 6.05 -13.45 8.92
N THR A 199 6.29 -12.13 8.96
CA THR A 199 7.55 -11.52 8.51
C THR A 199 8.42 -11.30 9.71
N LYS A 200 9.64 -11.82 9.67
CA LYS A 200 10.65 -11.79 10.73
C LYS A 200 11.90 -11.07 10.24
N ASP A 201 12.72 -10.62 11.19
CA ASP A 201 13.99 -9.96 10.87
C ASP A 201 13.81 -8.75 9.94
N LEU A 202 12.76 -7.96 10.18
CA LEU A 202 12.49 -6.75 9.41
C LEU A 202 13.73 -5.84 9.37
N LEU A 203 14.01 -5.28 8.21
CA LEU A 203 15.11 -4.34 8.01
C LEU A 203 14.64 -2.94 8.41
N ILE A 204 14.95 -2.53 9.62
CA ILE A 204 14.47 -1.28 10.23
C ILE A 204 15.64 -0.32 10.42
N GLU A 205 15.46 0.95 10.06
CA GLU A 205 16.39 2.02 10.35
C GLU A 205 16.19 2.52 11.79
N ILE A 206 17.24 2.45 12.60
CA ILE A 206 17.28 2.98 13.98
C ILE A 206 18.14 4.23 13.98
N THR A 207 17.64 5.31 14.59
CA THR A 207 18.43 6.52 14.83
C THR A 207 19.30 6.30 16.07
N PRO A 208 20.63 6.36 15.94
CA PRO A 208 21.53 6.31 17.10
C PRO A 208 21.32 7.53 18.01
N ILE A 209 21.84 7.45 19.22
CA ILE A 209 21.90 8.61 20.10
C ILE A 209 22.76 9.72 19.46
N PRO A 210 22.39 11.01 19.61
CA PRO A 210 23.05 12.13 18.91
C PRO A 210 24.57 12.22 19.16
N GLU A 211 25.03 11.80 20.32
CA GLU A 211 26.44 11.82 20.75
C GLU A 211 27.34 10.98 19.85
N ILE A 212 26.83 9.98 19.16
CA ILE A 212 27.59 9.15 18.22
C ILE A 212 27.92 9.91 16.92
N GLY A 213 27.16 10.94 16.56
CA GLY A 213 27.41 11.82 15.41
C GLY A 213 27.31 11.18 14.03
N VAL A 214 26.63 10.03 13.91
CA VAL A 214 26.43 9.30 12.66
C VAL A 214 24.96 9.15 12.29
N ASN A 215 24.70 8.85 11.03
CA ASN A 215 23.37 8.65 10.50
C ASN A 215 22.72 7.35 11.00
N LYS A 216 21.46 7.16 10.66
CA LYS A 216 20.66 5.97 10.96
C LYS A 216 21.40 4.66 10.61
N ARG A 217 21.22 3.66 11.45
CA ARG A 217 21.72 2.29 11.28
C ARG A 217 20.59 1.35 10.92
N VAL A 218 20.79 0.50 9.92
CA VAL A 218 19.86 -0.59 9.62
C VAL A 218 20.16 -1.80 10.46
N VAL A 219 19.14 -2.39 11.05
CA VAL A 219 19.22 -3.64 11.83
C VAL A 219 18.11 -4.60 11.42
N ASN A 220 18.37 -5.90 11.53
CA ASN A 220 17.33 -6.92 11.44
C ASN A 220 16.64 -7.05 12.80
N THR A 221 15.42 -6.55 12.89
CA THR A 221 14.64 -6.62 14.11
C THR A 221 13.15 -6.50 13.78
N GLY A 222 12.32 -6.86 14.73
CA GLY A 222 10.88 -6.75 14.55
C GLY A 222 10.24 -7.95 13.86
N LYS A 223 8.93 -8.04 14.07
CA LYS A 223 8.08 -9.13 13.59
C LYS A 223 6.68 -8.62 13.33
N VAL A 224 6.15 -8.91 12.16
CA VAL A 224 4.78 -8.58 11.76
C VAL A 224 4.03 -9.84 11.41
N LEU A 225 2.80 -9.95 11.93
CA LEU A 225 1.86 -11.00 11.61
C LEU A 225 0.74 -10.45 10.73
N ASN A 226 0.50 -11.11 9.62
CA ASN A 226 -0.69 -10.93 8.78
C ASN A 226 -1.45 -12.24 8.74
N SER A 227 -2.74 -12.21 9.02
CA SER A 227 -3.60 -13.39 8.91
C SER A 227 -4.98 -12.98 8.43
N GLY A 228 -5.66 -13.89 7.75
CA GLY A 228 -6.97 -13.59 7.21
C GLY A 228 -7.61 -14.78 6.55
N LEU A 229 -8.73 -14.47 5.92
CA LEU A 229 -9.53 -15.39 5.16
C LEU A 229 -9.79 -14.75 3.79
N ASP A 230 -9.42 -15.46 2.72
CA ASP A 230 -9.75 -15.12 1.35
C ASP A 230 -10.88 -16.04 0.88
N PHE A 231 -11.87 -15.49 0.19
CA PHE A 231 -12.95 -16.27 -0.36
C PHE A 231 -13.35 -15.80 -1.76
N GLU A 232 -13.81 -16.74 -2.55
CA GLU A 232 -14.46 -16.50 -3.83
C GLU A 232 -15.72 -17.33 -3.90
N LEU A 233 -16.87 -16.71 -4.20
CA LEU A 233 -18.14 -17.34 -4.41
C LEU A 233 -18.63 -16.98 -5.82
N GLY A 234 -18.80 -17.97 -6.66
CA GLY A 234 -19.31 -17.82 -8.02
C GLY A 234 -20.64 -18.54 -8.19
N TRP A 235 -21.60 -17.85 -8.82
CA TRP A 235 -22.83 -18.46 -9.30
C TRP A 235 -22.97 -18.23 -10.78
N ARG A 236 -23.28 -19.26 -11.55
CA ARG A 236 -23.60 -19.17 -12.98
C ARG A 236 -24.79 -20.05 -13.33
N ASP A 237 -25.68 -19.50 -14.10
CA ASP A 237 -26.87 -20.23 -14.57
C ASP A 237 -27.41 -19.64 -15.87
N HIS A 238 -28.46 -20.29 -16.43
CA HIS A 238 -29.16 -19.79 -17.60
C HIS A 238 -30.65 -20.07 -17.49
N ILE A 239 -31.43 -19.14 -18.03
CA ILE A 239 -32.88 -19.28 -18.17
C ILE A 239 -33.18 -19.13 -19.66
N LYS A 240 -33.37 -20.23 -20.36
CA LYS A 240 -33.46 -20.26 -21.85
C LYS A 240 -32.20 -19.59 -22.46
N ASP A 241 -32.41 -18.54 -23.25
CA ASP A 241 -31.32 -17.81 -23.92
C ASP A 241 -30.60 -16.78 -23.00
N PHE A 242 -31.13 -16.53 -21.81
CA PHE A 242 -30.54 -15.61 -20.86
C PHE A 242 -29.51 -16.34 -19.97
N LYS A 243 -28.25 -16.00 -20.13
CA LYS A 243 -27.15 -16.52 -19.30
C LYS A 243 -26.71 -15.44 -18.33
N TYR A 244 -26.40 -15.81 -17.10
CA TYR A 244 -25.91 -14.86 -16.12
C TYR A 244 -24.89 -15.51 -15.17
N SER A 245 -24.00 -14.69 -14.66
CA SER A 245 -23.08 -15.09 -13.59
C SER A 245 -22.85 -13.94 -12.61
N VAL A 246 -22.64 -14.33 -11.35
CA VAL A 246 -22.27 -13.42 -10.26
C VAL A 246 -21.05 -14.03 -9.60
N THR A 247 -19.99 -13.24 -9.48
CA THR A 247 -18.80 -13.63 -8.71
C THR A 247 -18.57 -12.59 -7.62
N VAL A 248 -18.43 -13.06 -6.38
CA VAL A 248 -18.07 -12.23 -5.23
C VAL A 248 -16.79 -12.77 -4.65
N ASN A 249 -15.79 -11.93 -4.51
CA ASN A 249 -14.56 -12.27 -3.83
C ASN A 249 -14.29 -11.29 -2.67
N GLY A 250 -13.55 -11.75 -1.68
CA GLY A 250 -13.18 -10.89 -0.56
C GLY A 250 -12.00 -11.45 0.21
N SER A 251 -11.30 -10.54 0.86
CA SER A 251 -10.15 -10.84 1.71
C SER A 251 -10.27 -10.07 3.02
N THR A 252 -10.20 -10.79 4.13
CA THR A 252 -10.04 -10.19 5.44
C THR A 252 -8.57 -10.10 5.81
N LEU A 253 -8.17 -9.06 6.52
CA LEU A 253 -6.80 -8.88 6.98
C LEU A 253 -6.76 -8.45 8.44
N LYS A 254 -6.13 -9.28 9.27
CA LYS A 254 -5.63 -8.89 10.59
C LYS A 254 -4.13 -8.69 10.48
N ASN A 255 -3.69 -7.43 10.49
CA ASN A 255 -2.30 -7.03 10.50
C ASN A 255 -1.91 -6.61 11.92
N GLU A 256 -0.78 -7.09 12.44
CA GLU A 256 -0.34 -6.81 13.80
C GLU A 256 1.20 -6.84 13.90
N VAL A 257 1.77 -5.80 14.46
CA VAL A 257 3.17 -5.77 14.88
C VAL A 257 3.32 -6.62 16.14
N LYS A 258 4.06 -7.72 16.07
CA LYS A 258 4.30 -8.60 17.22
C LYS A 258 5.51 -8.16 18.04
N GLU A 259 6.48 -7.55 17.39
CA GLU A 259 7.76 -7.18 17.98
C GLU A 259 8.36 -6.03 17.20
N VAL A 260 8.97 -5.06 17.87
CA VAL A 260 9.66 -3.94 17.22
C VAL A 260 11.16 -4.15 17.31
N SER A 261 11.76 -3.91 18.48
CA SER A 261 13.18 -4.06 18.73
C SER A 261 13.45 -4.07 20.23
N ASN A 262 14.56 -4.70 20.64
CA ASN A 262 15.02 -4.62 22.03
C ASN A 262 15.58 -3.22 22.37
N LEU A 263 15.86 -2.39 21.37
CA LEU A 263 16.47 -1.07 21.54
C LEU A 263 15.45 0.07 21.62
N ILE A 264 14.27 -0.12 21.02
CA ILE A 264 13.20 0.88 20.95
C ILE A 264 11.86 0.21 21.11
N SER A 265 10.94 0.83 21.86
CA SER A 265 9.59 0.31 22.05
C SER A 265 8.68 0.60 20.84
N ARG A 266 8.94 1.68 20.12
CA ARG A 266 8.19 2.12 18.95
C ARG A 266 9.03 2.95 17.98
N LEU A 267 8.65 2.90 16.71
CA LEU A 267 9.11 3.83 15.68
C LEU A 267 7.97 4.79 15.36
N THR A 268 8.28 6.05 15.32
CA THR A 268 7.34 7.07 14.85
C THR A 268 7.99 7.74 13.64
N GLU A 269 7.29 7.73 12.51
CA GLU A 269 7.75 8.47 11.34
C GLU A 269 7.75 9.97 11.64
N ILE A 270 8.80 10.64 11.21
CA ILE A 270 8.86 12.10 11.17
C ILE A 270 7.90 12.50 10.05
N GLY A 271 6.87 13.22 10.38
CA GLY A 271 5.74 13.56 9.52
C GLY A 271 6.07 13.79 8.04
N ILE A 272 5.07 13.74 7.21
CA ILE A 272 5.18 13.96 5.77
C ILE A 272 5.75 15.35 5.54
N ASP A 273 6.78 15.46 4.70
CA ASP A 273 7.48 16.71 4.41
C ASP A 273 6.51 17.85 4.07
N GLY A 274 6.71 18.99 4.71
CA GLY A 274 5.91 20.20 4.52
C GLY A 274 4.74 20.39 5.49
N PHE A 275 4.43 19.42 6.34
CA PHE A 275 3.34 19.52 7.30
C PHE A 275 3.85 19.26 8.73
N ASN A 276 4.27 20.29 9.42
CA ASN A 276 4.70 20.19 10.81
C ASN A 276 3.51 19.91 11.76
N ASN A 277 3.76 19.15 12.82
CA ASN A 277 2.82 18.92 13.94
C ASN A 277 1.56 18.11 13.63
N GLN A 278 1.65 17.15 12.71
CA GLN A 278 0.54 16.30 12.34
C GLN A 278 0.52 14.98 13.09
N LEU A 279 -0.58 14.28 12.88
CA LEU A 279 -0.72 12.88 13.24
C LEU A 279 0.45 12.07 12.66
N LYS A 280 1.11 11.30 13.50
CA LYS A 280 2.29 10.52 13.10
C LYS A 280 1.95 9.05 12.99
N PRO A 281 2.22 8.41 11.84
CA PRO A 281 2.13 6.96 11.76
C PRO A 281 3.16 6.33 12.69
N THR A 282 2.71 5.33 13.44
CA THR A 282 3.51 4.69 14.48
C THR A 282 3.56 3.19 14.26
N PHE A 283 4.74 2.61 14.43
CA PHE A 283 4.99 1.17 14.39
C PHE A 283 5.32 0.70 15.80
N GLU A 284 4.40 -0.02 16.43
CA GLU A 284 4.45 -0.40 17.84
C GLU A 284 3.84 -1.78 18.05
N ALA A 285 4.37 -2.56 18.97
CA ALA A 285 3.88 -3.91 19.24
C ALA A 285 2.43 -3.87 19.77
N GLY A 286 1.60 -4.81 19.30
CA GLY A 286 0.18 -4.92 19.63
C GLY A 286 -0.75 -4.13 18.72
N HIS A 287 -0.22 -3.28 17.84
CA HIS A 287 -0.99 -2.43 16.92
C HIS A 287 -0.83 -2.85 15.47
N GLN A 288 -1.67 -2.29 14.59
CA GLN A 288 -1.46 -2.41 13.14
C GLN A 288 -0.17 -1.67 12.72
N VAL A 289 0.45 -2.15 11.66
CA VAL A 289 1.61 -1.48 11.04
C VAL A 289 1.23 -0.05 10.65
N TRP A 290 2.03 0.92 11.09
CA TRP A 290 1.84 2.35 10.81
C TRP A 290 0.44 2.86 11.17
N TYR A 291 -0.06 2.50 12.37
CA TYR A 291 -1.31 3.03 12.88
C TYR A 291 -1.18 4.53 13.21
N PHE A 292 -2.29 5.23 13.19
CA PHE A 292 -2.35 6.66 13.51
C PHE A 292 -2.39 6.84 15.02
N ARG A 293 -1.30 7.34 15.61
CA ARG A 293 -1.22 7.64 17.03
C ARG A 293 -1.50 9.11 17.26
N GLY A 294 -2.61 9.43 17.88
CA GLY A 294 -3.05 10.81 18.09
C GLY A 294 -4.05 10.95 19.23
N TYR A 295 -4.55 12.16 19.39
CA TYR A 295 -5.52 12.51 20.42
C TYR A 295 -6.93 12.14 19.99
N LYS A 296 -7.74 11.71 20.94
CA LYS A 296 -9.16 11.51 20.70
C LYS A 296 -9.90 12.79 21.01
N TYR A 297 -10.50 13.38 19.98
CA TYR A 297 -11.27 14.61 20.07
C TYR A 297 -12.59 14.40 20.84
N ALA A 298 -12.89 15.28 21.80
CA ALA A 298 -14.06 15.17 22.68
C ALA A 298 -15.14 16.22 22.37
N GLY A 299 -14.80 17.27 21.59
CA GLY A 299 -15.74 18.33 21.25
C GLY A 299 -15.16 19.72 21.47
N VAL A 300 -16.04 20.69 21.70
CA VAL A 300 -15.72 22.11 21.83
C VAL A 300 -16.09 22.60 23.23
N ALA A 301 -15.18 23.34 23.86
CA ALA A 301 -15.43 24.03 25.11
C ALA A 301 -16.33 25.28 24.91
N GLU A 302 -16.90 25.82 25.98
CA GLU A 302 -17.76 27.03 25.93
C GLU A 302 -17.04 28.24 25.30
N ASP A 303 -15.72 28.33 25.50
CA ASP A 303 -14.88 29.40 24.95
C ASP A 303 -14.44 29.13 23.50
N GLY A 304 -14.88 28.04 22.88
CA GLY A 304 -14.51 27.64 21.51
C GLY A 304 -13.20 26.86 21.39
N SER A 305 -12.54 26.50 22.48
CA SER A 305 -11.33 25.68 22.47
C SER A 305 -11.65 24.22 22.18
N ALA A 306 -10.70 23.48 21.58
CA ALA A 306 -10.83 22.03 21.39
C ALA A 306 -10.69 21.28 22.73
N LEU A 307 -11.52 20.28 22.92
CA LEU A 307 -11.46 19.32 24.03
C LEU A 307 -11.03 17.94 23.53
N TYR A 308 -10.27 17.24 24.35
CA TYR A 308 -9.74 15.90 24.08
C TYR A 308 -10.02 14.99 25.26
N TYR A 309 -10.07 13.68 25.00
CA TYR A 309 -10.10 12.68 26.08
C TYR A 309 -8.67 12.40 26.54
N ASN A 310 -8.43 12.47 27.84
CA ASN A 310 -7.20 12.00 28.46
C ASN A 310 -7.21 10.45 28.57
N LYS A 311 -6.11 9.85 29.05
CA LYS A 311 -5.97 8.40 29.24
C LYS A 311 -7.01 7.79 30.20
N ASN A 312 -7.61 8.60 31.07
CA ASN A 312 -8.64 8.17 32.02
C ASN A 312 -10.06 8.31 31.45
N GLY A 313 -10.22 8.84 30.23
CA GLY A 313 -11.52 9.09 29.60
C GLY A 313 -12.19 10.41 30.01
N GLU A 314 -11.49 11.29 30.73
CA GLU A 314 -11.98 12.62 31.11
C GLU A 314 -11.63 13.64 30.01
N THR A 315 -12.40 14.71 29.93
CA THR A 315 -12.16 15.79 28.95
C THR A 315 -11.12 16.79 29.45
N THR A 316 -10.21 17.19 28.58
CA THR A 316 -9.16 18.19 28.85
C THR A 316 -8.90 19.05 27.63
N SER A 317 -8.56 20.33 27.82
CA SER A 317 -8.04 21.20 26.76
C SER A 317 -6.53 21.13 26.61
N ALA A 318 -5.82 20.46 27.52
CA ALA A 318 -4.37 20.35 27.56
C ALA A 318 -3.88 18.90 27.62
N PRO A 319 -4.15 18.07 26.59
CA PRO A 319 -3.71 16.68 26.58
C PRO A 319 -2.18 16.59 26.44
N THR A 320 -1.62 15.53 27.01
CA THR A 320 -0.19 15.19 26.99
C THR A 320 0.11 14.10 25.97
N ASP A 321 1.39 13.76 25.73
CA ASP A 321 1.74 12.65 24.82
C ASP A 321 1.24 11.28 25.30
N GLU A 322 1.00 11.13 26.61
CA GLU A 322 0.45 9.90 27.21
C GLU A 322 -1.04 9.69 26.90
N ASP A 323 -1.75 10.76 26.52
CA ASP A 323 -3.16 10.71 26.19
C ASP A 323 -3.41 10.30 24.72
N LYS A 324 -2.36 10.16 23.93
CA LYS A 324 -2.47 9.67 22.55
C LYS A 324 -2.87 8.22 22.50
N GLN A 325 -3.81 7.91 21.61
CA GLN A 325 -4.43 6.60 21.42
C GLN A 325 -4.27 6.12 19.97
N ASP A 326 -4.63 4.86 19.74
CA ASP A 326 -4.75 4.28 18.39
C ASP A 326 -6.05 4.78 17.73
N LEU A 327 -5.90 5.59 16.69
CA LEU A 327 -7.00 6.15 15.89
C LEU A 327 -7.33 5.31 14.65
N GLY A 328 -6.68 4.17 14.50
CA GLY A 328 -6.80 3.27 13.36
C GLY A 328 -5.64 3.38 12.39
N SER A 329 -5.74 2.71 11.26
CA SER A 329 -4.68 2.59 10.24
C SER A 329 -5.25 2.78 8.84
N GLY A 330 -4.40 3.21 7.91
CA GLY A 330 -4.72 3.24 6.47
C GLY A 330 -4.83 1.87 5.82
N ILE A 331 -4.52 0.78 6.54
CA ILE A 331 -4.61 -0.59 6.03
C ILE A 331 -6.06 -1.08 6.16
N PRO A 332 -6.72 -1.49 5.06
CA PRO A 332 -8.07 -2.04 5.13
C PRO A 332 -8.10 -3.38 5.88
N LYS A 333 -9.17 -3.58 6.65
CA LYS A 333 -9.45 -4.87 7.32
C LYS A 333 -10.18 -5.84 6.42
N PHE A 334 -10.85 -5.32 5.38
CA PHE A 334 -11.61 -6.10 4.41
C PHE A 334 -11.54 -5.44 3.04
N THR A 335 -11.22 -6.22 2.02
CA THR A 335 -11.30 -5.82 0.61
C THR A 335 -12.19 -6.79 -0.14
N TYR A 336 -12.97 -6.32 -1.10
CA TYR A 336 -13.93 -7.15 -1.82
C TYR A 336 -14.16 -6.67 -3.24
N GLY A 337 -14.59 -7.61 -4.08
CA GLY A 337 -14.98 -7.37 -5.46
C GLY A 337 -16.30 -8.08 -5.80
N ILE A 338 -17.06 -7.50 -6.69
CA ILE A 338 -18.31 -8.06 -7.22
C ILE A 338 -18.29 -7.92 -8.73
N THR A 339 -18.48 -9.03 -9.44
CA THR A 339 -18.62 -9.06 -10.90
C THR A 339 -19.95 -9.67 -11.26
N LEU A 340 -20.73 -8.96 -12.06
CA LEU A 340 -21.97 -9.43 -12.65
C LEU A 340 -21.80 -9.51 -14.17
N ASN A 341 -22.14 -10.65 -14.77
CA ASN A 341 -22.20 -10.79 -16.21
C ASN A 341 -23.59 -11.29 -16.60
N ALA A 342 -24.10 -10.78 -17.71
CA ALA A 342 -25.35 -11.23 -18.30
C ALA A 342 -25.25 -11.22 -19.83
N GLU A 343 -25.81 -12.24 -20.47
CA GLU A 343 -25.88 -12.36 -21.93
C GLU A 343 -27.28 -12.70 -22.38
N TYR A 344 -27.76 -11.99 -23.38
CA TYR A 344 -29.07 -12.25 -23.97
C TYR A 344 -29.13 -11.85 -25.43
N LYS A 345 -29.36 -12.79 -26.34
CA LYS A 345 -29.59 -12.56 -27.80
C LYS A 345 -28.58 -11.58 -28.43
N GLY A 346 -27.30 -11.80 -28.18
CA GLY A 346 -26.21 -10.96 -28.71
C GLY A 346 -25.86 -9.76 -27.85
N PHE A 347 -26.65 -9.36 -26.88
CA PHE A 347 -26.27 -8.40 -25.85
C PHE A 347 -25.46 -9.07 -24.77
N ASP A 348 -24.43 -8.37 -24.31
CA ASP A 348 -23.63 -8.73 -23.12
C ASP A 348 -23.50 -7.52 -22.19
N LEU A 349 -23.68 -7.75 -20.91
CA LEU A 349 -23.50 -6.76 -19.86
C LEU A 349 -22.48 -7.27 -18.86
N THR A 350 -21.49 -6.44 -18.55
CA THR A 350 -20.56 -6.67 -17.43
C THR A 350 -20.64 -5.49 -16.48
N VAL A 351 -20.84 -5.77 -15.19
CA VAL A 351 -20.72 -4.79 -14.12
C VAL A 351 -19.69 -5.30 -13.13
N PHE A 352 -18.64 -4.51 -12.92
CA PHE A 352 -17.56 -4.83 -11.99
C PHE A 352 -17.37 -3.69 -11.00
N GLY A 353 -17.27 -4.05 -9.73
CA GLY A 353 -17.00 -3.11 -8.65
C GLY A 353 -16.06 -3.68 -7.60
N THR A 354 -15.32 -2.78 -6.95
CA THR A 354 -14.41 -3.11 -5.85
C THR A 354 -14.63 -2.20 -4.66
N GLY A 355 -14.29 -2.68 -3.48
CA GLY A 355 -14.38 -1.89 -2.28
C GLY A 355 -13.36 -2.27 -1.22
N SER A 356 -13.19 -1.38 -0.27
CA SER A 356 -12.45 -1.64 0.96
C SER A 356 -13.21 -1.14 2.17
N ALA A 357 -12.96 -1.78 3.32
CA ALA A 357 -13.60 -1.41 4.58
C ALA A 357 -12.64 -1.55 5.76
N GLY A 358 -12.89 -0.71 6.80
CA GLY A 358 -12.16 -0.78 8.05
C GLY A 358 -10.83 -0.02 8.07
N ASN A 359 -10.44 0.61 6.99
CA ASN A 359 -9.32 1.55 6.94
C ASN A 359 -9.74 2.96 7.34
N LYS A 360 -8.76 3.76 7.74
CA LYS A 360 -8.88 5.17 8.05
C LYS A 360 -8.08 6.00 7.07
N ILE A 361 -8.55 7.23 6.85
CA ILE A 361 -7.84 8.24 6.05
C ILE A 361 -7.69 9.47 6.91
N TYR A 362 -6.45 9.91 7.10
CA TYR A 362 -6.11 11.19 7.66
C TYR A 362 -6.08 12.23 6.52
N ASN A 363 -6.99 13.19 6.60
CA ASN A 363 -7.14 14.20 5.56
C ASN A 363 -6.25 15.42 5.86
N LEU A 364 -5.13 15.54 5.17
CA LEU A 364 -4.19 16.65 5.29
C LEU A 364 -4.74 17.98 4.76
N MET A 365 -5.81 17.95 3.97
CA MET A 365 -6.47 19.16 3.49
C MET A 365 -7.22 19.89 4.60
N VAL A 366 -7.53 19.19 5.70
CA VAL A 366 -8.00 19.78 6.96
C VAL A 366 -6.76 20.23 7.75
N SER A 367 -6.12 21.31 7.35
CA SER A 367 -4.90 21.80 7.98
C SER A 367 -5.09 23.19 8.62
N ALA A 368 -4.19 23.55 9.57
CA ALA A 368 -4.27 24.77 10.36
C ALA A 368 -4.16 26.05 9.53
N ASP A 369 -3.43 26.02 8.43
CA ASP A 369 -3.17 27.15 7.56
C ASP A 369 -4.35 27.44 6.62
N ARG A 370 -5.14 26.45 6.25
CA ARG A 370 -6.23 26.56 5.28
C ARG A 370 -7.36 27.51 5.71
N PRO A 371 -7.83 27.46 6.98
CA PRO A 371 -8.87 28.39 7.44
C PRO A 371 -8.48 29.84 7.41
N LEU A 372 -7.17 30.14 7.41
CA LEU A 372 -6.65 31.50 7.50
C LEU A 372 -6.27 32.10 6.15
N ILE A 373 -6.02 31.26 5.14
CA ILE A 373 -5.39 31.73 3.90
C ILE A 373 -6.41 31.89 2.77
N ASN A 374 -7.21 30.91 2.45
CA ASN A 374 -8.23 31.02 1.39
C ASN A 374 -9.03 29.72 1.23
N GLY A 375 -10.33 29.82 0.85
CA GLY A 375 -11.13 28.67 0.50
C GLY A 375 -11.43 27.74 1.68
N ILE A 376 -12.34 28.17 2.56
CA ILE A 376 -12.79 27.36 3.69
C ILE A 376 -13.45 26.08 3.17
N ASP A 377 -12.87 24.92 3.51
CA ASP A 377 -13.52 23.65 3.28
C ASP A 377 -14.88 23.62 4.00
N THR A 378 -15.85 22.91 3.43
CA THR A 378 -17.16 22.64 4.02
C THR A 378 -17.07 22.05 5.41
N TYR A 379 -15.96 21.36 5.73
CA TYR A 379 -15.62 20.90 7.07
C TYR A 379 -15.74 21.99 8.13
N TRP A 380 -15.23 23.18 7.86
CA TRP A 380 -15.19 24.30 8.81
C TRP A 380 -16.50 25.06 8.94
N LYS A 381 -17.52 24.76 8.14
CA LYS A 381 -18.84 25.39 8.28
C LYS A 381 -19.46 25.18 9.66
N ASP A 382 -19.13 24.07 10.34
CA ASP A 382 -19.60 23.74 11.67
C ASP A 382 -18.63 24.14 12.78
N SER A 383 -17.77 25.13 12.55
CA SER A 383 -16.88 25.68 13.57
C SER A 383 -17.61 26.58 14.55
N TRP A 384 -17.09 26.62 15.76
CA TRP A 384 -17.57 27.49 16.84
C TRP A 384 -17.40 28.95 16.48
N ARG A 385 -18.39 29.73 16.87
CA ARG A 385 -18.40 31.21 16.81
C ARG A 385 -19.23 31.72 17.97
N ALA A 386 -19.01 32.97 18.37
CA ALA A 386 -19.74 33.58 19.48
C ALA A 386 -21.28 33.60 19.30
N ASP A 387 -21.76 33.64 18.05
CA ASP A 387 -23.16 33.53 17.67
C ASP A 387 -23.65 32.07 17.46
N ARG A 388 -22.73 31.07 17.54
CA ARG A 388 -23.02 29.64 17.36
C ARG A 388 -22.11 28.81 18.24
N THR A 389 -22.48 28.66 19.51
CA THR A 389 -21.70 27.92 20.51
C THR A 389 -21.88 26.40 20.42
N ASN A 390 -23.04 25.90 19.93
CA ASN A 390 -23.28 24.48 19.69
C ASN A 390 -22.66 24.07 18.34
N ALA A 391 -21.34 23.94 18.30
CA ALA A 391 -20.56 23.66 17.13
C ALA A 391 -19.88 22.30 17.23
N LYS A 392 -19.65 21.66 16.08
CA LYS A 392 -18.94 20.39 16.01
C LYS A 392 -17.43 20.56 16.08
N TYR A 393 -16.93 21.68 15.59
CA TYR A 393 -15.50 21.99 15.51
C TYR A 393 -15.16 23.25 16.27
N PRO A 394 -13.94 23.38 16.81
CA PRO A 394 -13.53 24.53 17.59
C PRO A 394 -13.45 25.83 16.76
N ASP A 395 -13.21 26.94 17.44
CA ASP A 395 -12.94 28.21 16.81
C ASP A 395 -11.70 28.12 15.90
N MET A 396 -11.85 28.46 14.64
CA MET A 396 -10.79 28.42 13.63
C MET A 396 -9.55 29.21 14.02
N LYS A 397 -9.72 30.34 14.73
CA LYS A 397 -8.60 31.16 15.20
C LYS A 397 -7.80 30.44 16.29
N LYS A 398 -8.48 29.75 17.19
CA LYS A 398 -7.83 28.97 18.25
C LYS A 398 -7.11 27.73 17.68
N VAL A 399 -7.74 27.05 16.74
CA VAL A 399 -7.15 25.89 16.06
C VAL A 399 -5.89 26.24 15.28
N ALA A 400 -5.80 27.44 14.72
CA ALA A 400 -4.61 27.90 14.03
C ALA A 400 -3.35 27.92 14.92
N THR A 401 -3.54 27.98 16.25
CA THR A 401 -2.46 27.91 17.24
C THR A 401 -2.43 26.63 18.05
N ASP A 402 -3.48 25.83 18.02
CA ASP A 402 -3.57 24.51 18.69
C ASP A 402 -3.32 23.35 17.71
N TRP A 403 -2.07 23.03 17.51
CA TRP A 403 -1.63 21.91 16.66
C TRP A 403 -2.15 20.53 17.06
N LYS A 404 -2.63 20.37 18.29
CA LYS A 404 -3.16 19.10 18.81
C LYS A 404 -4.43 18.69 18.11
N PHE A 405 -5.25 19.66 17.67
CA PHE A 405 -6.45 19.38 16.89
C PHE A 405 -6.15 18.61 15.61
N PHE A 406 -5.08 18.99 14.88
CA PHE A 406 -4.65 18.30 13.67
C PHE A 406 -3.92 16.98 13.95
N SER A 407 -3.55 16.72 15.19
CA SER A 407 -3.02 15.43 15.65
C SER A 407 -4.09 14.57 16.30
N SER A 408 -5.37 14.82 16.02
CA SER A 408 -6.51 14.09 16.58
C SER A 408 -7.34 13.38 15.53
N ASP A 409 -8.30 12.58 15.98
CA ASP A 409 -9.27 11.89 15.12
C ASP A 409 -10.30 12.83 14.48
N ALA A 410 -10.32 14.12 14.81
CA ALA A 410 -11.13 15.13 14.14
C ALA A 410 -10.81 15.22 12.62
N ALA A 411 -9.58 14.93 12.21
CA ALA A 411 -9.14 14.90 10.82
C ALA A 411 -9.01 13.47 10.25
N VAL A 412 -9.45 12.44 11.01
CA VAL A 412 -9.39 11.03 10.60
C VAL A 412 -10.78 10.53 10.24
N PHE A 413 -10.95 10.14 9.01
CA PHE A 413 -12.24 9.71 8.45
C PHE A 413 -12.23 8.21 8.14
N SER A 414 -13.43 7.65 7.92
CA SER A 414 -13.55 6.30 7.35
C SER A 414 -13.09 6.31 5.91
N GLY A 415 -12.14 5.45 5.57
CA GLY A 415 -11.69 5.21 4.20
C GLY A 415 -12.51 4.14 3.47
N SER A 416 -13.60 3.65 4.07
CA SER A 416 -14.42 2.59 3.46
C SER A 416 -15.17 3.12 2.25
N TYR A 417 -15.16 2.33 1.18
CA TYR A 417 -15.86 2.66 -0.05
C TYR A 417 -16.26 1.40 -0.82
N PHE A 418 -17.20 1.57 -1.74
CA PHE A 418 -17.46 0.68 -2.87
C PHE A 418 -17.51 1.51 -4.16
N LYS A 419 -16.72 1.13 -5.14
CA LYS A 419 -16.63 1.81 -6.44
C LYS A 419 -17.02 0.85 -7.55
N ILE A 420 -17.96 1.28 -8.39
CA ILE A 420 -18.27 0.59 -9.64
C ILE A 420 -17.21 1.01 -10.64
N LYS A 421 -16.29 0.07 -10.90
CA LYS A 421 -15.12 0.28 -11.76
C LYS A 421 -15.47 0.22 -13.24
N GLN A 422 -16.46 -0.59 -13.60
CA GLN A 422 -16.87 -0.77 -14.98
C GLN A 422 -18.34 -1.15 -15.08
N ILE A 423 -19.03 -0.52 -16.01
CA ILE A 423 -20.33 -0.94 -16.55
C ILE A 423 -20.17 -0.98 -18.06
N GLN A 424 -20.08 -2.18 -18.64
CA GLN A 424 -19.89 -2.36 -20.06
C GLN A 424 -21.12 -3.06 -20.67
N LEU A 425 -21.70 -2.45 -21.67
CA LEU A 425 -22.76 -3.03 -22.50
C LEU A 425 -22.24 -3.25 -23.91
N GLY A 426 -22.24 -4.48 -24.34
CA GLY A 426 -21.86 -4.90 -25.69
C GLY A 426 -23.03 -5.46 -26.49
N TYR A 427 -22.89 -5.43 -27.81
CA TYR A 427 -23.77 -6.11 -28.72
C TYR A 427 -22.99 -6.78 -29.84
N THR A 428 -23.14 -8.09 -29.96
CA THR A 428 -22.58 -8.88 -31.05
C THR A 428 -23.59 -9.02 -32.17
N LEU A 429 -23.25 -8.54 -33.36
CA LEU A 429 -24.16 -8.58 -34.51
C LEU A 429 -24.40 -10.03 -34.96
N PRO A 430 -25.64 -10.34 -35.38
CA PRO A 430 -25.95 -11.66 -35.94
C PRO A 430 -25.07 -11.99 -37.15
N LYS A 431 -24.63 -13.24 -37.25
CA LYS A 431 -23.81 -13.73 -38.37
C LYS A 431 -24.37 -13.42 -39.74
N ALA A 432 -25.70 -13.41 -39.89
CA ALA A 432 -26.37 -13.06 -41.15
C ALA A 432 -26.01 -11.64 -41.66
N ILE A 433 -25.65 -10.73 -40.75
CA ILE A 433 -25.25 -9.36 -41.09
C ILE A 433 -23.73 -9.26 -41.26
N SER A 434 -22.96 -9.82 -40.35
CA SER A 434 -21.50 -9.71 -40.37
C SER A 434 -20.84 -10.49 -41.52
N SER A 435 -21.40 -11.63 -41.92
CA SER A 435 -20.85 -12.47 -43.00
C SER A 435 -20.92 -11.84 -44.37
N VAL A 436 -21.85 -10.90 -44.61
CA VAL A 436 -21.94 -10.15 -45.87
C VAL A 436 -20.66 -9.36 -46.16
N ALA A 437 -19.95 -8.92 -45.11
CA ALA A 437 -18.68 -8.19 -45.21
C ALA A 437 -17.47 -9.08 -45.01
N GLY A 438 -17.61 -10.41 -45.03
CA GLY A 438 -16.51 -11.34 -44.76
C GLY A 438 -16.02 -11.36 -43.29
N ILE A 439 -16.84 -10.81 -42.38
CA ILE A 439 -16.54 -10.70 -40.94
C ILE A 439 -17.18 -11.88 -40.23
N SER A 440 -16.38 -12.67 -39.52
CA SER A 440 -16.88 -13.82 -38.73
C SER A 440 -17.54 -13.42 -37.40
N ASN A 441 -17.08 -12.32 -36.80
CA ASN A 441 -17.70 -11.75 -35.59
C ASN A 441 -17.48 -10.23 -35.54
N LEU A 442 -18.58 -9.49 -35.27
CA LEU A 442 -18.56 -8.04 -35.09
C LEU A 442 -19.28 -7.70 -33.79
N ARG A 443 -18.54 -7.18 -32.80
CA ARG A 443 -19.11 -6.72 -31.52
C ARG A 443 -18.81 -5.24 -31.32
N VAL A 444 -19.81 -4.48 -30.99
CA VAL A 444 -19.71 -3.08 -30.57
C VAL A 444 -20.02 -2.98 -29.08
N TYR A 445 -19.35 -2.07 -28.39
CA TYR A 445 -19.59 -1.89 -26.95
C TYR A 445 -19.40 -0.44 -26.49
N CYS A 446 -20.05 -0.12 -25.38
CA CYS A 446 -19.84 1.10 -24.61
C CYS A 446 -19.50 0.72 -23.17
N SER A 447 -18.51 1.35 -22.57
CA SER A 447 -18.12 1.17 -21.17
C SER A 447 -18.12 2.51 -20.43
N LEU A 448 -18.66 2.48 -19.22
CA LEU A 448 -18.57 3.55 -18.24
C LEU A 448 -17.60 3.10 -17.15
N ASP A 449 -16.43 3.75 -17.05
CA ASP A 449 -15.41 3.35 -16.11
C ASP A 449 -15.29 4.38 -14.97
N ASP A 450 -15.22 3.91 -13.71
CA ASP A 450 -15.06 4.70 -12.49
C ASP A 450 -16.17 5.74 -12.23
N PHE A 451 -17.41 5.48 -12.69
CA PHE A 451 -18.49 6.46 -12.63
C PHE A 451 -19.12 6.65 -11.25
N PHE A 452 -19.20 5.60 -10.44
CA PHE A 452 -19.96 5.61 -9.20
C PHE A 452 -19.10 5.16 -8.02
N THR A 453 -19.00 6.02 -7.02
CA THR A 453 -18.32 5.74 -5.74
C THR A 453 -19.31 5.95 -4.61
N ILE A 454 -19.47 4.93 -3.76
CA ILE A 454 -20.29 4.96 -2.54
C ILE A 454 -19.32 5.02 -1.37
N THR A 455 -19.30 6.16 -0.67
CA THR A 455 -18.41 6.40 0.47
C THR A 455 -18.97 7.44 1.42
N LYS A 456 -18.47 7.45 2.66
CA LYS A 456 -18.67 8.53 3.64
C LYS A 456 -17.41 9.40 3.80
N TYR A 457 -16.38 9.17 3.01
CA TYR A 457 -15.18 9.98 3.02
C TYR A 457 -15.48 11.36 2.42
N PRO A 458 -15.13 12.46 3.12
CA PRO A 458 -15.46 13.82 2.65
C PRO A 458 -14.49 14.36 1.59
N GLY A 459 -13.33 13.71 1.38
CA GLY A 459 -12.36 14.10 0.36
C GLY A 459 -12.77 13.68 -1.05
N ALA A 460 -11.90 13.89 -2.01
CA ALA A 460 -12.20 13.70 -3.44
C ALA A 460 -12.43 12.23 -3.82
N ASP A 461 -11.55 11.33 -3.40
CA ASP A 461 -11.62 9.89 -3.73
C ASP A 461 -10.91 9.04 -2.68
N PRO A 462 -11.63 8.18 -1.92
CA PRO A 462 -11.01 7.35 -0.89
C PRO A 462 -10.06 6.27 -1.44
N GLU A 463 -10.17 5.91 -2.71
CA GLU A 463 -9.29 4.92 -3.34
C GLU A 463 -7.90 5.50 -3.63
N THR A 464 -7.84 6.75 -4.08
CA THR A 464 -6.57 7.44 -4.39
C THR A 464 -6.02 8.21 -3.19
N ALA A 465 -6.82 8.42 -2.16
CA ALA A 465 -6.47 9.12 -0.93
C ALA A 465 -5.48 8.31 -0.05
N SER A 466 -4.37 7.90 -0.63
CA SER A 466 -3.30 7.22 0.09
C SER A 466 -1.99 7.45 -0.63
N MET A 467 -1.05 8.07 0.05
CA MET A 467 0.32 8.19 -0.46
C MET A 467 0.92 6.78 -0.62
N ASN A 468 1.77 6.60 -1.64
CA ASN A 468 2.27 5.28 -2.04
C ASN A 468 3.36 4.67 -1.13
N SER A 469 3.80 5.37 -0.09
CA SER A 469 4.81 4.83 0.83
C SER A 469 4.16 4.05 1.97
N GLY A 470 4.85 3.04 2.50
CA GLY A 470 4.32 2.17 3.56
C GLY A 470 3.84 2.93 4.79
N ALA A 471 4.63 3.88 5.30
CA ALA A 471 4.32 4.70 6.47
C ALA A 471 3.26 5.80 6.20
N SER A 472 3.13 6.24 4.95
CA SER A 472 2.17 7.28 4.56
C SER A 472 0.84 6.75 4.06
N ARG A 473 0.61 5.45 4.16
CA ARG A 473 -0.66 4.84 3.76
C ARG A 473 -1.81 5.41 4.58
N GLY A 474 -2.85 5.89 3.88
CA GLY A 474 -4.02 6.51 4.49
C GLY A 474 -3.86 8.02 4.74
N PHE A 475 -2.82 8.66 4.22
CA PHE A 475 -2.68 10.12 4.22
C PHE A 475 -3.15 10.69 2.90
N ASP A 476 -4.19 11.53 2.94
CA ASP A 476 -4.68 12.27 1.77
C ASP A 476 -4.11 13.68 1.76
N ASN A 477 -3.20 13.94 0.83
CA ASN A 477 -2.60 15.26 0.61
C ASN A 477 -3.21 16.01 -0.60
N GLY A 478 -4.44 15.67 -0.98
CA GLY A 478 -5.11 16.24 -2.14
C GLY A 478 -4.78 15.54 -3.44
N THR A 479 -4.56 14.22 -3.39
CA THR A 479 -4.30 13.41 -4.58
C THR A 479 -5.45 13.52 -5.58
N TYR A 480 -5.10 13.61 -6.86
CA TYR A 480 -6.09 13.73 -7.94
C TYR A 480 -7.00 12.49 -7.96
N PRO A 481 -8.34 12.66 -7.98
CA PRO A 481 -9.28 11.55 -8.00
C PRO A 481 -9.23 10.78 -9.32
N THR A 482 -9.67 9.53 -9.29
CA THR A 482 -9.82 8.71 -10.49
C THR A 482 -10.79 9.36 -11.48
N SER A 483 -10.36 9.52 -12.73
CA SER A 483 -11.19 10.13 -13.78
C SER A 483 -12.28 9.18 -14.27
N LYS A 484 -13.49 9.68 -14.39
CA LYS A 484 -14.60 8.98 -15.06
C LYS A 484 -14.34 8.92 -16.56
N LYS A 485 -14.55 7.75 -17.18
CA LYS A 485 -14.28 7.54 -18.60
C LYS A 485 -15.48 6.92 -19.28
N VAL A 486 -15.78 7.37 -20.50
CA VAL A 486 -16.71 6.72 -21.42
C VAL A 486 -15.89 6.17 -22.56
N VAL A 487 -15.98 4.88 -22.81
CA VAL A 487 -15.19 4.18 -23.81
C VAL A 487 -16.16 3.52 -24.81
N PHE A 488 -15.92 3.75 -26.09
CA PHE A 488 -16.59 3.03 -27.17
C PHE A 488 -15.57 2.15 -27.88
N GLY A 489 -15.96 0.94 -28.19
CA GLY A 489 -15.06 0.01 -28.88
C GLY A 489 -15.78 -0.90 -29.87
N ILE A 490 -15.00 -1.39 -30.83
CA ILE A 490 -15.43 -2.33 -31.85
C ILE A 490 -14.44 -3.48 -31.89
N ASN A 491 -14.93 -4.71 -31.77
CA ASN A 491 -14.15 -5.92 -31.95
C ASN A 491 -14.56 -6.59 -33.28
N VAL A 492 -13.60 -6.80 -34.16
CA VAL A 492 -13.81 -7.43 -35.46
C VAL A 492 -12.95 -8.67 -35.56
N THR A 493 -13.55 -9.79 -35.93
CA THR A 493 -12.85 -11.04 -36.26
C THR A 493 -13.20 -11.42 -37.69
N PHE A 494 -12.19 -11.64 -38.53
CA PHE A 494 -12.33 -12.01 -39.92
C PHE A 494 -12.33 -13.53 -40.12
#